data_2bb8c762df3b6ce89c64838a3b697a6a
#
_entry.id   2bb8c762df3b6ce89c64838a3b697a6a
#
_cell.length_a   1.000
_cell.length_b   1.000
_cell.length_c   1.000
_cell.angle_alpha   90.00
_cell.angle_beta   90.00
_cell.angle_gamma   90.00
#
_symmetry.space_group_name_H-M   'P 1'
#
loop_
_entity.id
_entity.type
_entity.pdbx_description
1 polymer ?
#
loop_
_entity_poly.entity_id
_entity_poly.type
_entity_poly.pdbx_seq_one_letter_code
_entity_poly.pdbx_strand_id
1 'polypeptide(L)'
;MIYLDNSATTRVLPEAADAAYRAMTEQFYNPASAYKPAVAAEKAVELARANLAAALGSSANELLFTSGGTESNNMAIAGALKPIRGKKRIVTTASEHPSVYEVFRSLDGMPETEVVFVGLNPDGTVNLGKLEAALSEDTALVSVMHVNNEVGAINDLDAIASLLRLHAPGALLHSDGVQAFCKLPFGKNAADLYSISAHKFHAPKGVGALLVKNGVKFAGGQIGGGQERNLRSGTTNVPGILALDAALSQYRANQAQWTADMRACKLRLWENLSRLPDVFLNGPAPETGAPHILNVSFPGVRGEVLVNALSEREIYVSTGSACSTHKKGQNRILAAMGISKDRAEGALRFSLCPQNTIEELDAAAAMLEEQVTFLRRFQRR
;
A
#
# COMPACT_ATOMS: atom_id res chain seq x y z
N MET A 1 12.23 -16.99 -15.04
CA MET A 1 12.14 -15.91 -14.02
C MET A 1 10.73 -15.88 -13.47
N ILE A 2 10.56 -16.09 -12.16
CA ILE A 2 9.26 -16.03 -11.45
C ILE A 2 9.32 -14.86 -10.47
N TYR A 3 8.45 -13.84 -10.66
CA TYR A 3 8.46 -12.64 -9.84
C TYR A 3 7.26 -12.61 -8.89
N LEU A 4 7.51 -12.79 -7.60
CA LEU A 4 6.51 -12.86 -6.54
C LEU A 4 6.76 -11.77 -5.45
N ASP A 5 7.32 -10.63 -5.85
CA ASP A 5 7.53 -9.46 -4.97
C ASP A 5 6.80 -8.19 -5.47
N ASN A 6 5.58 -8.38 -5.99
CA ASN A 6 4.75 -7.31 -6.56
C ASN A 6 4.30 -6.26 -5.52
N SER A 7 4.34 -6.57 -4.22
CA SER A 7 4.13 -5.59 -3.15
C SER A 7 5.29 -4.61 -3.00
N ALA A 8 6.52 -4.97 -3.42
CA ALA A 8 7.63 -4.02 -3.48
C ALA A 8 7.51 -3.08 -4.67
N THR A 9 7.29 -3.61 -5.86
CA THR A 9 6.98 -2.86 -7.09
C THR A 9 6.42 -3.81 -8.14
N THR A 10 5.65 -3.32 -9.08
CA THR A 10 5.16 -4.13 -10.21
C THR A 10 5.87 -3.77 -11.51
N ARG A 11 5.89 -4.71 -12.46
CA ARG A 11 6.30 -4.43 -13.84
C ARG A 11 5.28 -3.49 -14.49
N VAL A 12 5.74 -2.48 -15.21
CA VAL A 12 4.85 -1.55 -15.92
C VAL A 12 4.15 -2.28 -17.07
N LEU A 13 2.84 -2.06 -17.21
CA LEU A 13 2.07 -2.59 -18.36
C LEU A 13 2.52 -1.93 -19.66
N PRO A 14 2.50 -2.65 -20.78
CA PRO A 14 2.86 -2.09 -22.09
C PRO A 14 2.07 -0.81 -22.43
N GLU A 15 0.77 -0.79 -22.18
CA GLU A 15 -0.10 0.37 -22.43
C GLU A 15 0.29 1.59 -21.58
N ALA A 16 0.72 1.36 -20.32
CA ALA A 16 1.20 2.42 -19.47
C ALA A 16 2.59 2.93 -19.91
N ALA A 17 3.46 2.03 -20.36
CA ALA A 17 4.77 2.41 -20.90
C ALA A 17 4.62 3.22 -22.21
N ASP A 18 3.73 2.81 -23.10
CA ASP A 18 3.43 3.54 -24.33
C ASP A 18 2.83 4.93 -24.07
N ALA A 19 1.91 5.03 -23.13
CA ALA A 19 1.33 6.32 -22.74
C ALA A 19 2.42 7.28 -22.20
N ALA A 20 3.32 6.77 -21.35
CA ALA A 20 4.46 7.56 -20.86
C ALA A 20 5.41 7.97 -22.01
N TYR A 21 5.75 7.05 -22.89
CA TYR A 21 6.65 7.32 -24.02
C TYR A 21 6.09 8.43 -24.91
N ARG A 22 4.83 8.33 -25.33
CA ARG A 22 4.17 9.37 -26.18
C ARG A 22 4.10 10.71 -25.46
N ALA A 23 3.81 10.72 -24.17
CA ALA A 23 3.80 11.95 -23.37
C ALA A 23 5.18 12.60 -23.22
N MET A 24 6.27 11.83 -23.28
CA MET A 24 7.63 12.35 -23.23
C MET A 24 8.17 12.82 -24.59
N THR A 25 7.73 12.21 -25.68
CA THR A 25 8.35 12.40 -27.01
C THR A 25 7.47 13.19 -27.98
N GLU A 26 6.16 12.99 -27.93
CA GLU A 26 5.19 13.58 -28.88
C GLU A 26 4.34 14.68 -28.21
N GLN A 27 3.94 14.49 -26.96
CA GLN A 27 3.02 15.36 -26.20
C GLN A 27 3.71 16.04 -25.00
N PHE A 28 4.98 16.36 -25.14
CA PHE A 28 5.89 16.83 -24.07
C PHE A 28 5.58 18.24 -23.53
N TYR A 29 4.48 18.83 -23.91
CA TYR A 29 4.14 20.20 -23.59
C TYR A 29 3.77 20.40 -22.13
N ASN A 30 4.21 21.52 -21.54
CA ASN A 30 3.84 21.89 -20.19
C ASN A 30 2.36 22.34 -20.14
N PRO A 31 1.49 21.67 -19.35
CA PRO A 31 0.06 22.03 -19.28
C PRO A 31 -0.20 23.46 -18.77
N ALA A 32 0.75 24.10 -18.09
CA ALA A 32 0.63 25.48 -17.63
C ALA A 32 0.79 26.54 -18.73
N SER A 33 1.13 26.16 -19.98
CA SER A 33 1.30 27.07 -21.10
C SER A 33 -0.02 27.29 -21.86
N ALA A 34 -0.14 28.45 -22.53
CA ALA A 34 -1.41 28.88 -23.17
C ALA A 34 -1.61 28.40 -24.62
N TYR A 35 -0.61 27.78 -25.25
CA TYR A 35 -0.72 27.35 -26.64
C TYR A 35 -1.45 25.99 -26.79
N LYS A 36 -2.05 25.74 -27.96
CA LYS A 36 -2.93 24.58 -28.22
C LYS A 36 -2.42 23.22 -27.72
N PRO A 37 -1.17 22.80 -27.98
CA PRO A 37 -0.68 21.50 -27.49
C PRO A 37 -0.62 21.43 -25.96
N ALA A 38 -0.32 22.52 -25.26
CA ALA A 38 -0.29 22.55 -23.80
C ALA A 38 -1.71 22.43 -23.22
N VAL A 39 -2.70 23.11 -23.81
CA VAL A 39 -4.12 22.97 -23.45
C VAL A 39 -4.62 21.53 -23.68
N ALA A 40 -4.12 20.85 -24.71
CA ALA A 40 -4.43 19.43 -24.95
C ALA A 40 -3.82 18.55 -23.82
N ALA A 41 -2.58 18.82 -23.41
CA ALA A 41 -1.94 18.10 -22.30
C ALA A 41 -2.68 18.35 -20.97
N GLU A 42 -3.13 19.59 -20.69
CA GLU A 42 -3.96 19.91 -19.53
C GLU A 42 -5.25 19.09 -19.51
N LYS A 43 -5.98 19.07 -20.64
CA LYS A 43 -7.21 18.27 -20.77
C LYS A 43 -6.98 16.79 -20.55
N ALA A 44 -5.88 16.25 -21.03
CA ALA A 44 -5.52 14.84 -20.81
C ALA A 44 -5.24 14.55 -19.33
N VAL A 45 -4.56 15.44 -18.62
CA VAL A 45 -4.31 15.33 -17.17
C VAL A 45 -5.64 15.41 -16.39
N GLU A 46 -6.54 16.33 -16.76
CA GLU A 46 -7.84 16.46 -16.09
C GLU A 46 -8.77 15.25 -16.36
N LEU A 47 -8.70 14.66 -17.55
CA LEU A 47 -9.40 13.41 -17.85
C LEU A 47 -8.85 12.26 -16.98
N ALA A 48 -7.53 12.10 -16.88
CA ALA A 48 -6.90 11.11 -16.01
C ALA A 48 -7.32 11.31 -14.54
N ARG A 49 -7.38 12.57 -14.07
CA ARG A 49 -7.88 12.93 -12.74
C ARG A 49 -9.33 12.48 -12.54
N ALA A 50 -10.20 12.76 -13.50
CA ALA A 50 -11.60 12.37 -13.45
C ALA A 50 -11.78 10.84 -13.43
N ASN A 51 -10.99 10.10 -14.24
CA ASN A 51 -11.01 8.64 -14.26
C ASN A 51 -10.57 8.03 -12.92
N LEU A 52 -9.52 8.59 -12.31
CA LEU A 52 -9.03 8.14 -11.02
C LEU A 52 -10.03 8.45 -9.90
N ALA A 53 -10.63 9.64 -9.94
CA ALA A 53 -11.68 10.04 -9.00
C ALA A 53 -12.90 9.10 -9.09
N ALA A 54 -13.35 8.79 -10.29
CA ALA A 54 -14.48 7.88 -10.53
C ALA A 54 -14.18 6.46 -9.96
N ALA A 55 -12.95 5.98 -10.07
CA ALA A 55 -12.55 4.69 -9.48
C ALA A 55 -12.61 4.70 -7.94
N LEU A 56 -12.48 5.85 -7.30
CA LEU A 56 -12.59 6.04 -5.86
C LEU A 56 -14.02 6.45 -5.39
N GLY A 57 -14.98 6.54 -6.32
CA GLY A 57 -16.32 7.04 -6.02
C GLY A 57 -16.31 8.48 -5.52
N SER A 58 -15.40 9.30 -6.02
CA SER A 58 -15.17 10.70 -5.64
C SER A 58 -15.19 11.64 -6.85
N SER A 59 -14.98 12.93 -6.64
CA SER A 59 -14.93 13.94 -7.67
C SER A 59 -13.50 14.40 -7.98
N ALA A 60 -13.24 14.88 -9.20
CA ALA A 60 -11.91 15.27 -9.65
C ALA A 60 -11.27 16.37 -8.78
N ASN A 61 -12.06 17.25 -8.21
CA ASN A 61 -11.59 18.31 -7.31
C ASN A 61 -11.15 17.79 -5.92
N GLU A 62 -11.39 16.53 -5.60
CA GLU A 62 -10.93 15.87 -4.38
C GLU A 62 -9.59 15.18 -4.56
N LEU A 63 -9.04 15.12 -5.79
CA LEU A 63 -7.78 14.45 -6.07
C LEU A 63 -6.62 15.41 -6.31
N LEU A 64 -5.46 15.05 -5.77
CA LEU A 64 -4.17 15.71 -5.97
C LEU A 64 -3.17 14.65 -6.51
N PHE A 65 -2.47 14.95 -7.59
CA PHE A 65 -1.37 14.13 -8.04
C PHE A 65 -0.11 14.38 -7.19
N THR A 66 0.58 13.31 -6.85
CA THR A 66 1.81 13.30 -6.05
C THR A 66 2.90 12.47 -6.74
N SER A 67 4.08 12.38 -6.13
CA SER A 67 5.15 11.51 -6.64
C SER A 67 5.02 10.04 -6.22
N GLY A 68 4.05 9.69 -5.36
CA GLY A 68 3.83 8.33 -4.87
C GLY A 68 3.29 8.26 -3.46
N GLY A 69 3.18 7.06 -2.92
CA GLY A 69 2.55 6.80 -1.62
C GLY A 69 3.23 7.54 -0.46
N THR A 70 4.56 7.61 -0.44
CA THR A 70 5.28 8.31 0.63
C THR A 70 4.95 9.80 0.68
N GLU A 71 4.93 10.49 -0.47
CA GLU A 71 4.51 11.89 -0.52
C GLU A 71 3.05 12.03 -0.13
N SER A 72 2.16 11.17 -0.64
CA SER A 72 0.73 11.20 -0.32
C SER A 72 0.48 11.03 1.18
N ASN A 73 1.11 10.05 1.83
CA ASN A 73 0.96 9.81 3.26
C ASN A 73 1.48 10.98 4.12
N ASN A 74 2.69 11.48 3.81
CA ASN A 74 3.25 12.63 4.53
C ASN A 74 2.38 13.87 4.35
N MET A 75 1.94 14.12 3.11
CA MET A 75 1.08 15.26 2.79
C MET A 75 -0.29 15.13 3.47
N ALA A 76 -0.89 13.93 3.50
CA ALA A 76 -2.15 13.67 4.17
C ALA A 76 -2.06 14.00 5.66
N ILE A 77 -1.06 13.47 6.37
CA ILE A 77 -0.89 13.65 7.81
C ILE A 77 -0.56 15.11 8.13
N ALA A 78 0.46 15.68 7.49
CA ALA A 78 0.87 17.06 7.75
C ALA A 78 -0.22 18.07 7.34
N GLY A 79 -0.88 17.86 6.20
CA GLY A 79 -1.92 18.72 5.67
C GLY A 79 -3.20 18.71 6.54
N ALA A 80 -3.54 17.57 7.14
CA ALA A 80 -4.65 17.44 8.07
C ALA A 80 -4.36 18.12 9.42
N LEU A 81 -3.13 18.00 9.92
CA LEU A 81 -2.79 18.51 11.26
C LEU A 81 -2.46 20.00 11.29
N LYS A 82 -1.91 20.56 10.22
CA LYS A 82 -1.47 21.97 10.16
C LYS A 82 -2.58 23.00 10.44
N PRO A 83 -3.85 22.82 10.05
CA PRO A 83 -4.93 23.75 10.37
C PRO A 83 -5.39 23.70 11.84
N ILE A 84 -5.04 22.64 12.56
CA ILE A 84 -5.52 22.39 13.92
C ILE A 84 -4.64 23.13 14.92
N ARG A 85 -5.25 23.93 15.81
CA ARG A 85 -4.57 24.66 16.87
C ARG A 85 -4.76 23.95 18.21
N GLY A 86 -3.77 24.08 19.09
CA GLY A 86 -3.78 23.49 20.43
C GLY A 86 -3.45 21.99 20.45
N LYS A 87 -3.68 21.38 21.61
CA LYS A 87 -3.39 19.96 21.85
C LYS A 87 -4.29 19.07 20.97
N LYS A 88 -3.71 18.03 20.40
CA LYS A 88 -4.37 17.07 19.53
C LYS A 88 -3.91 15.64 19.83
N ARG A 89 -4.87 14.74 19.88
CA ARG A 89 -4.61 13.31 19.89
C ARG A 89 -4.62 12.80 18.43
N ILE A 90 -3.61 12.01 18.08
CA ILE A 90 -3.52 11.34 16.79
C ILE A 90 -3.33 9.85 17.01
N VAL A 91 -4.06 9.04 16.27
CA VAL A 91 -4.12 7.59 16.45
C VAL A 91 -3.68 6.88 15.18
N THR A 92 -2.82 5.89 15.30
CA THR A 92 -2.39 5.04 14.19
C THR A 92 -2.21 3.59 14.65
N THR A 93 -1.80 2.71 13.74
CA THR A 93 -1.60 1.30 14.07
C THR A 93 -0.13 0.90 14.11
N ALA A 94 0.15 -0.21 14.78
CA ALA A 94 1.48 -0.82 14.75
C ALA A 94 1.84 -1.41 13.38
N SER A 95 0.88 -1.54 12.44
CA SER A 95 1.08 -2.19 11.14
C SER A 95 1.35 -1.25 9.97
N GLU A 96 1.35 0.07 10.21
CA GLU A 96 1.51 1.07 9.15
C GLU A 96 2.81 0.92 8.35
N HIS A 97 2.77 1.32 7.09
CA HIS A 97 3.98 1.50 6.29
C HIS A 97 4.91 2.55 6.93
N PRO A 98 6.25 2.44 6.80
CA PRO A 98 7.18 3.43 7.36
C PRO A 98 6.86 4.89 7.02
N SER A 99 6.29 5.18 5.84
CA SER A 99 5.87 6.54 5.46
C SER A 99 4.69 7.12 6.26
N VAL A 100 4.01 6.30 7.05
CA VAL A 100 3.01 6.71 8.06
C VAL A 100 3.59 6.54 9.46
N TYR A 101 4.10 5.36 9.78
CA TYR A 101 4.60 5.00 11.10
C TYR A 101 5.69 5.94 11.61
N GLU A 102 6.70 6.24 10.77
CA GLU A 102 7.81 7.12 11.19
C GLU A 102 7.36 8.58 11.29
N VAL A 103 6.34 8.99 10.50
CA VAL A 103 5.74 10.34 10.66
C VAL A 103 5.07 10.47 12.02
N PHE A 104 4.24 9.48 12.43
CA PHE A 104 3.61 9.47 13.75
C PHE A 104 4.67 9.41 14.87
N ARG A 105 5.72 8.60 14.70
CA ARG A 105 6.84 8.58 15.64
C ARG A 105 7.57 9.91 15.77
N SER A 106 7.72 10.65 14.69
CA SER A 106 8.36 11.97 14.72
C SER A 106 7.51 13.03 15.43
N LEU A 107 6.20 12.80 15.50
CA LEU A 107 5.26 13.67 16.24
C LEU A 107 5.10 13.26 17.70
N ASP A 108 5.55 12.05 18.06
CA ASP A 108 5.52 11.56 19.44
C ASP A 108 6.49 12.35 20.33
N GLY A 109 6.00 12.80 21.47
CA GLY A 109 6.75 13.67 22.37
C GLY A 109 6.75 15.16 22.03
N MET A 110 6.08 15.59 20.95
CA MET A 110 5.84 17.01 20.71
C MET A 110 4.82 17.56 21.71
N PRO A 111 5.06 18.77 22.31
CA PRO A 111 4.23 19.28 23.41
C PRO A 111 2.73 19.35 23.13
N GLU A 112 2.34 19.56 21.87
CA GLU A 112 0.94 19.70 21.47
C GLU A 112 0.36 18.44 20.81
N THR A 113 1.06 17.29 20.90
CA THR A 113 0.64 16.07 20.20
C THR A 113 0.71 14.87 21.14
N GLU A 114 -0.39 14.17 21.25
CA GLU A 114 -0.47 12.86 21.91
C GLU A 114 -0.63 11.80 20.82
N VAL A 115 0.34 10.89 20.70
CA VAL A 115 0.35 9.83 19.70
C VAL A 115 -0.04 8.51 20.34
N VAL A 116 -1.02 7.82 19.75
CA VAL A 116 -1.45 6.49 20.21
C VAL A 116 -1.26 5.47 19.08
N PHE A 117 -0.50 4.41 19.37
CA PHE A 117 -0.32 3.26 18.47
C PHE A 117 -1.22 2.11 18.90
N VAL A 118 -2.24 1.81 18.11
CA VAL A 118 -3.21 0.75 18.37
C VAL A 118 -2.63 -0.62 17.98
N GLY A 119 -2.84 -1.61 18.82
CA GLY A 119 -2.43 -2.99 18.57
C GLY A 119 -3.30 -3.70 17.53
N LEU A 120 -2.82 -4.85 17.09
CA LEU A 120 -3.44 -5.68 16.06
C LEU A 120 -4.14 -6.90 16.66
N ASN A 121 -4.99 -7.50 15.86
CA ASN A 121 -5.48 -8.87 16.02
C ASN A 121 -4.42 -9.86 15.51
N PRO A 122 -4.50 -11.15 15.86
CA PRO A 122 -3.56 -12.17 15.37
C PRO A 122 -3.53 -12.34 13.85
N ASP A 123 -4.59 -11.93 13.14
CA ASP A 123 -4.67 -11.95 11.67
C ASP A 123 -4.06 -10.69 11.01
N GLY A 124 -3.56 -9.74 11.81
CA GLY A 124 -2.94 -8.51 11.34
C GLY A 124 -3.90 -7.35 11.07
N THR A 125 -5.20 -7.54 11.26
CA THR A 125 -6.18 -6.44 11.22
C THR A 125 -6.06 -5.55 12.47
N VAL A 126 -6.50 -4.29 12.38
CA VAL A 126 -6.58 -3.41 13.54
C VAL A 126 -7.58 -3.97 14.57
N ASN A 127 -7.21 -3.96 15.85
CA ASN A 127 -8.14 -4.35 16.90
C ASN A 127 -9.12 -3.20 17.15
N LEU A 128 -10.37 -3.36 16.70
CA LEU A 128 -11.40 -2.32 16.79
C LEU A 128 -11.73 -1.92 18.23
N GLY A 129 -11.74 -2.86 19.18
CA GLY A 129 -11.96 -2.53 20.60
C GLY A 129 -10.83 -1.69 21.21
N LYS A 130 -9.57 -1.97 20.83
CA LYS A 130 -8.43 -1.12 21.21
C LYS A 130 -8.45 0.23 20.51
N LEU A 131 -8.92 0.27 19.24
CA LEU A 131 -9.10 1.52 18.53
C LEU A 131 -10.16 2.38 19.22
N GLU A 132 -11.32 1.80 19.50
CA GLU A 132 -12.40 2.49 20.24
C GLU A 132 -11.91 3.10 21.54
N ALA A 133 -11.19 2.32 22.36
CA ALA A 133 -10.61 2.79 23.63
C ALA A 133 -9.54 3.91 23.47
N ALA A 134 -8.94 4.03 22.27
CA ALA A 134 -7.97 5.07 21.96
C ALA A 134 -8.61 6.38 21.50
N LEU A 135 -9.88 6.36 21.08
CA LEU A 135 -10.59 7.54 20.60
C LEU A 135 -11.07 8.45 21.75
N SER A 136 -11.13 9.75 21.48
CA SER A 136 -11.71 10.76 22.35
C SER A 136 -12.18 11.95 21.51
N GLU A 137 -12.91 12.88 22.12
CA GLU A 137 -13.35 14.13 21.44
C GLU A 137 -12.16 14.98 20.95
N ASP A 138 -10.98 14.88 21.61
CA ASP A 138 -9.74 15.56 21.20
C ASP A 138 -8.99 14.83 20.06
N THR A 139 -9.48 13.70 19.58
CA THR A 139 -8.86 12.98 18.47
C THR A 139 -9.00 13.80 17.20
N ALA A 140 -7.87 14.14 16.58
CA ALA A 140 -7.80 14.99 15.39
C ALA A 140 -7.64 14.16 14.10
N LEU A 141 -6.89 13.06 14.17
CA LEU A 141 -6.56 12.21 13.02
C LEU A 141 -6.45 10.75 13.46
N VAL A 142 -7.07 9.88 12.70
CA VAL A 142 -6.85 8.43 12.77
C VAL A 142 -6.28 7.99 11.43
N SER A 143 -5.18 7.26 11.45
CA SER A 143 -4.54 6.72 10.25
C SER A 143 -4.44 5.20 10.34
N VAL A 144 -5.16 4.50 9.45
CA VAL A 144 -5.15 3.02 9.38
C VAL A 144 -5.02 2.61 7.92
N MET A 145 -3.97 1.84 7.60
CA MET A 145 -3.79 1.34 6.24
C MET A 145 -4.93 0.40 5.83
N HIS A 146 -5.33 0.47 4.55
CA HIS A 146 -6.44 -0.33 4.06
C HIS A 146 -6.06 -1.81 3.92
N VAL A 147 -4.92 -2.09 3.28
CA VAL A 147 -4.35 -3.44 3.13
C VAL A 147 -2.92 -3.46 3.61
N ASN A 148 -2.62 -4.37 4.53
CA ASN A 148 -1.26 -4.53 5.03
C ASN A 148 -0.35 -5.13 3.95
N ASN A 149 0.77 -4.46 3.67
CA ASN A 149 1.72 -4.83 2.62
C ASN A 149 2.58 -6.06 2.92
N GLU A 150 2.57 -6.57 4.16
CA GLU A 150 3.37 -7.73 4.57
C GLU A 150 2.54 -8.99 4.72
N VAL A 151 1.37 -8.91 5.36
CA VAL A 151 0.54 -10.09 5.67
C VAL A 151 -0.78 -10.12 4.91
N GLY A 152 -1.14 -9.05 4.20
CA GLY A 152 -2.35 -9.00 3.40
C GLY A 152 -3.65 -8.87 4.21
N ALA A 153 -3.57 -8.44 5.46
CA ALA A 153 -4.74 -8.11 6.27
C ALA A 153 -5.51 -6.93 5.65
N ILE A 154 -6.83 -7.03 5.56
CA ILE A 154 -7.72 -5.98 5.05
C ILE A 154 -8.43 -5.36 6.25
N ASN A 155 -8.25 -4.05 6.45
CA ASN A 155 -8.98 -3.31 7.48
C ASN A 155 -10.31 -2.81 6.96
N ASP A 156 -11.36 -2.99 7.76
CA ASP A 156 -12.72 -2.51 7.46
C ASP A 156 -12.80 -0.99 7.75
N LEU A 157 -12.63 -0.18 6.70
CA LEU A 157 -12.65 1.27 6.81
C LEU A 157 -14.04 1.82 7.16
N ASP A 158 -15.13 1.11 6.82
CA ASP A 158 -16.49 1.52 7.16
C ASP A 158 -16.77 1.32 8.66
N ALA A 159 -16.32 0.22 9.23
CA ALA A 159 -16.38 -0.02 10.67
C ALA A 159 -15.54 1.01 11.44
N ILE A 160 -14.30 1.30 10.96
CA ILE A 160 -13.44 2.33 11.56
C ILE A 160 -14.10 3.71 11.49
N ALA A 161 -14.62 4.13 10.33
CA ALA A 161 -15.32 5.39 10.19
C ALA A 161 -16.57 5.50 11.07
N SER A 162 -17.25 4.37 11.32
CA SER A 162 -18.38 4.31 12.22
C SER A 162 -17.99 4.54 13.67
N LEU A 163 -16.87 3.96 14.13
CA LEU A 163 -16.31 4.25 15.45
C LEU A 163 -15.91 5.73 15.59
N LEU A 164 -15.29 6.32 14.56
CA LEU A 164 -14.92 7.74 14.59
C LEU A 164 -16.17 8.64 14.72
N ARG A 165 -17.20 8.37 13.94
CA ARG A 165 -18.46 9.15 14.05
C ARG A 165 -19.08 9.12 15.44
N LEU A 166 -18.91 7.99 16.17
CA LEU A 166 -19.49 7.82 17.50
C LEU A 166 -18.63 8.43 18.60
N HIS A 167 -17.31 8.24 18.56
CA HIS A 167 -16.41 8.53 19.67
C HIS A 167 -15.48 9.73 19.43
N ALA A 168 -15.30 10.14 18.16
CA ALA A 168 -14.43 11.24 17.76
C ALA A 168 -14.97 11.93 16.49
N PRO A 169 -16.17 12.55 16.51
CA PRO A 169 -16.86 13.06 15.31
C PRO A 169 -16.11 14.16 14.58
N GLY A 170 -15.14 14.80 15.23
CA GLY A 170 -14.24 15.81 14.65
C GLY A 170 -12.95 15.25 14.02
N ALA A 171 -12.67 13.96 14.22
CA ALA A 171 -11.48 13.33 13.71
C ALA A 171 -11.56 13.05 12.20
N LEU A 172 -10.44 13.24 11.51
CA LEU A 172 -10.29 12.80 10.12
C LEU A 172 -9.78 11.36 10.06
N LEU A 173 -10.29 10.58 9.09
CA LEU A 173 -9.77 9.26 8.76
C LEU A 173 -8.85 9.35 7.56
N HIS A 174 -7.56 9.07 7.78
CA HIS A 174 -6.59 8.81 6.71
C HIS A 174 -6.43 7.31 6.52
N SER A 175 -6.31 6.87 5.27
CA SER A 175 -5.95 5.50 4.97
C SER A 175 -4.89 5.41 3.87
N ASP A 176 -3.81 4.67 4.14
CA ASP A 176 -2.85 4.25 3.13
C ASP A 176 -3.50 3.15 2.26
N GLY A 177 -3.95 3.54 1.07
CA GLY A 177 -4.59 2.66 0.09
C GLY A 177 -3.64 2.02 -0.93
N VAL A 178 -2.34 2.21 -0.76
CA VAL A 178 -1.31 1.83 -1.73
C VAL A 178 -1.37 0.34 -2.12
N GLN A 179 -1.68 -0.55 -1.20
CA GLN A 179 -1.83 -1.98 -1.48
C GLN A 179 -3.27 -2.40 -1.79
N ALA A 180 -4.25 -1.56 -1.50
CA ALA A 180 -5.67 -1.85 -1.72
C ALA A 180 -6.16 -1.41 -3.10
N PHE A 181 -5.76 -0.22 -3.54
CA PHE A 181 -6.23 0.37 -4.80
C PHE A 181 -5.92 -0.54 -5.99
N CYS A 182 -6.89 -0.74 -6.85
CA CYS A 182 -6.90 -1.69 -7.97
C CYS A 182 -6.94 -3.20 -7.59
N LYS A 183 -6.65 -3.58 -6.33
CA LYS A 183 -6.66 -4.97 -5.87
C LYS A 183 -7.97 -5.36 -5.17
N LEU A 184 -8.60 -4.39 -4.53
CA LEU A 184 -9.95 -4.50 -3.99
C LEU A 184 -10.95 -3.83 -4.94
N PRO A 185 -12.25 -4.12 -4.84
CA PRO A 185 -13.26 -3.52 -5.70
C PRO A 185 -13.20 -2.00 -5.70
N PHE A 186 -13.38 -1.40 -6.89
CA PHE A 186 -13.52 0.04 -7.00
C PHE A 186 -14.81 0.53 -6.35
N GLY A 187 -14.79 1.75 -5.86
CA GLY A 187 -15.96 2.37 -5.27
C GLY A 187 -15.63 3.36 -4.17
N LYS A 188 -16.68 3.91 -3.58
CA LYS A 188 -16.58 4.87 -2.49
C LYS A 188 -15.94 4.21 -1.26
N ASN A 189 -14.93 4.85 -0.70
CA ASN A 189 -14.34 4.45 0.57
C ASN A 189 -14.73 5.43 1.70
N ALA A 190 -14.61 4.98 2.95
CA ALA A 190 -15.00 5.77 4.11
C ALA A 190 -13.96 6.83 4.49
N ALA A 191 -12.68 6.68 4.08
CA ALA A 191 -11.61 7.58 4.47
C ALA A 191 -11.80 9.00 3.93
N ASP A 192 -11.45 10.01 4.73
CA ASP A 192 -11.43 11.41 4.34
C ASP A 192 -10.21 11.77 3.50
N LEU A 193 -9.11 11.07 3.77
CA LEU A 193 -7.83 11.16 3.08
C LEU A 193 -7.41 9.75 2.65
N TYR A 194 -7.07 9.56 1.35
CA TYR A 194 -6.70 8.24 0.84
C TYR A 194 -5.50 8.30 -0.09
N SER A 195 -4.43 7.59 0.26
CA SER A 195 -3.15 7.63 -0.45
C SER A 195 -3.03 6.51 -1.48
N ILE A 196 -2.48 6.83 -2.68
CA ILE A 196 -2.29 5.91 -3.79
C ILE A 196 -0.87 6.00 -4.33
N SER A 197 -0.32 4.87 -4.79
CA SER A 197 0.98 4.81 -5.47
C SER A 197 0.89 3.96 -6.73
N ALA A 198 1.16 4.56 -7.87
CA ALA A 198 0.88 3.96 -9.17
C ALA A 198 1.72 2.71 -9.48
N HIS A 199 2.97 2.66 -9.01
CA HIS A 199 3.84 1.52 -9.25
C HIS A 199 3.43 0.24 -8.51
N LYS A 200 2.37 0.26 -7.73
CA LYS A 200 1.78 -0.93 -7.11
C LYS A 200 0.66 -1.55 -7.96
N PHE A 201 0.22 -0.86 -9.01
CA PHE A 201 -0.77 -1.36 -9.96
C PHE A 201 -0.33 -1.15 -11.42
N HIS A 202 0.93 -1.51 -11.70
CA HIS A 202 1.52 -1.61 -13.03
C HIS A 202 1.69 -0.30 -13.81
N ALA A 203 1.73 0.84 -13.12
CA ALA A 203 2.15 2.11 -13.69
C ALA A 203 3.60 2.46 -13.26
N PRO A 204 4.21 3.52 -13.80
CA PRO A 204 5.58 3.92 -13.45
C PRO A 204 5.73 4.32 -11.97
N LYS A 205 6.97 4.20 -11.47
CA LYS A 205 7.41 4.86 -10.24
C LYS A 205 7.40 6.39 -10.43
N GLY A 206 7.34 7.15 -9.34
CA GLY A 206 7.39 8.61 -9.40
C GLY A 206 6.05 9.29 -9.68
N VAL A 207 4.94 8.56 -9.56
CA VAL A 207 3.57 9.10 -9.62
C VAL A 207 2.65 8.39 -8.63
N GLY A 208 1.76 9.15 -8.04
CA GLY A 208 0.73 8.71 -7.11
C GLY A 208 -0.37 9.75 -7.00
N ALA A 209 -1.27 9.56 -6.07
CA ALA A 209 -2.34 10.51 -5.80
C ALA A 209 -2.75 10.51 -4.33
N LEU A 210 -3.29 11.62 -3.88
CA LEU A 210 -3.96 11.79 -2.61
C LEU A 210 -5.40 12.24 -2.84
N LEU A 211 -6.36 11.46 -2.36
CA LEU A 211 -7.74 11.91 -2.21
C LEU A 211 -7.84 12.77 -0.95
N VAL A 212 -8.44 13.92 -1.06
CA VAL A 212 -8.83 14.82 0.05
C VAL A 212 -10.30 15.14 -0.15
N LYS A 213 -11.18 14.57 0.66
CA LYS A 213 -12.62 14.79 0.52
C LYS A 213 -13.01 16.26 0.69
N ASN A 214 -14.03 16.68 -0.04
CA ASN A 214 -14.61 18.01 0.10
C ASN A 214 -15.03 18.27 1.55
N GLY A 215 -14.77 19.49 2.02
CA GLY A 215 -15.05 19.90 3.40
C GLY A 215 -13.93 19.63 4.40
N VAL A 216 -12.93 18.83 4.05
CA VAL A 216 -11.73 18.64 4.88
C VAL A 216 -10.90 19.93 4.90
N LYS A 217 -10.63 20.45 6.11
CA LYS A 217 -9.69 21.55 6.30
C LYS A 217 -8.27 21.02 6.08
N PHE A 218 -7.68 21.35 4.95
CA PHE A 218 -6.42 20.78 4.49
C PHE A 218 -5.43 21.88 4.10
N ALA A 219 -4.20 21.79 4.58
CA ALA A 219 -3.12 22.70 4.20
C ALA A 219 -2.15 22.00 3.23
N GLY A 220 -1.82 22.69 2.15
CA GLY A 220 -0.88 22.16 1.15
C GLY A 220 0.51 21.85 1.71
N GLY A 221 1.19 20.88 1.08
CA GLY A 221 2.50 20.40 1.46
C GLY A 221 3.67 21.14 0.78
N GLN A 222 3.52 21.53 -0.49
CA GLN A 222 4.57 22.19 -1.27
C GLN A 222 4.15 23.56 -1.76
N ILE A 223 4.94 24.58 -1.43
CA ILE A 223 4.77 25.96 -1.87
C ILE A 223 5.53 26.17 -3.19
N GLY A 224 4.93 26.85 -4.17
CA GLY A 224 5.56 27.13 -5.47
C GLY A 224 4.61 27.71 -6.49
N GLY A 225 4.61 27.22 -7.72
CA GLY A 225 3.91 27.76 -8.90
C GLY A 225 2.39 27.52 -8.96
N GLY A 226 1.75 27.07 -7.88
CA GLY A 226 0.29 26.99 -7.79
C GLY A 226 -0.37 25.73 -8.38
N GLN A 227 0.42 24.76 -8.88
CA GLN A 227 -0.12 23.50 -9.39
C GLN A 227 -0.91 22.77 -8.31
N GLU A 228 -1.73 21.80 -8.73
CA GLU A 228 -2.61 21.04 -7.84
C GLU A 228 -3.38 21.97 -6.86
N ARG A 229 -3.97 23.07 -7.39
CA ARG A 229 -4.77 24.05 -6.64
C ARG A 229 -4.04 24.69 -5.46
N ASN A 230 -2.76 25.00 -5.62
CA ASN A 230 -1.85 25.51 -4.57
C ASN A 230 -1.60 24.55 -3.40
N LEU A 231 -2.02 23.30 -3.51
CA LEU A 231 -1.80 22.30 -2.46
C LEU A 231 -0.52 21.50 -2.66
N ARG A 232 -0.12 21.29 -3.93
CA ARG A 232 1.11 20.60 -4.28
C ARG A 232 1.74 21.21 -5.53
N SER A 233 2.61 22.17 -5.34
CA SER A 233 3.32 22.84 -6.44
C SER A 233 4.42 21.97 -7.06
N GLY A 234 4.80 22.30 -8.28
CA GLY A 234 5.81 21.64 -9.08
C GLY A 234 5.28 21.27 -10.46
N THR A 235 6.15 21.27 -11.48
CA THR A 235 5.76 20.93 -12.86
C THR A 235 5.02 19.59 -12.89
N THR A 236 3.85 19.57 -13.53
CA THR A 236 2.98 18.39 -13.63
C THR A 236 3.69 17.25 -14.35
N ASN A 237 3.72 16.08 -13.73
CA ASN A 237 4.28 14.86 -14.31
C ASN A 237 3.32 14.23 -15.32
N VAL A 238 3.12 14.90 -16.47
CA VAL A 238 2.20 14.44 -17.52
C VAL A 238 2.46 12.99 -17.92
N PRO A 239 3.72 12.56 -18.21
CA PRO A 239 3.99 11.17 -18.59
C PRO A 239 3.57 10.16 -17.53
N GLY A 240 3.88 10.43 -16.25
CA GLY A 240 3.49 9.55 -15.15
C GLY A 240 1.98 9.46 -14.96
N ILE A 241 1.28 10.60 -15.09
CA ILE A 241 -0.18 10.68 -14.93
C ILE A 241 -0.90 9.94 -16.03
N LEU A 242 -0.51 10.11 -17.30
CA LEU A 242 -1.13 9.40 -18.42
C LEU A 242 -0.85 7.89 -18.38
N ALA A 243 0.35 7.51 -17.95
CA ALA A 243 0.67 6.10 -17.72
C ALA A 243 -0.13 5.47 -16.56
N LEU A 244 -0.36 6.24 -15.46
CA LEU A 244 -1.23 5.83 -14.38
C LEU A 244 -2.66 5.60 -14.88
N ASP A 245 -3.21 6.51 -15.69
CA ASP A 245 -4.55 6.39 -16.25
C ASP A 245 -4.67 5.18 -17.20
N ALA A 246 -3.66 4.94 -18.05
CA ALA A 246 -3.62 3.76 -18.91
C ALA A 246 -3.63 2.45 -18.09
N ALA A 247 -2.83 2.36 -17.03
CA ALA A 247 -2.85 1.19 -16.13
C ALA A 247 -4.19 1.05 -15.41
N LEU A 248 -4.77 2.15 -14.92
CA LEU A 248 -6.09 2.15 -14.29
C LEU A 248 -7.18 1.66 -15.24
N SER A 249 -7.13 2.06 -16.51
CA SER A 249 -8.07 1.62 -17.54
C SER A 249 -8.04 0.09 -17.73
N GLN A 250 -6.85 -0.52 -17.72
CA GLN A 250 -6.69 -1.98 -17.78
C GLN A 250 -7.30 -2.66 -16.55
N TYR A 251 -7.05 -2.11 -15.35
CA TYR A 251 -7.67 -2.64 -14.13
C TYR A 251 -9.19 -2.50 -14.13
N ARG A 252 -9.74 -1.38 -14.59
CA ARG A 252 -11.20 -1.20 -14.67
C ARG A 252 -11.85 -2.21 -15.60
N ALA A 253 -11.20 -2.54 -16.71
CA ALA A 253 -11.70 -3.51 -17.68
C ALA A 253 -11.64 -4.96 -17.15
N ASN A 254 -10.65 -5.29 -16.31
CA ASN A 254 -10.33 -6.68 -15.97
C ASN A 254 -10.38 -6.98 -14.47
N GLN A 255 -10.78 -6.06 -13.61
CA GLN A 255 -10.60 -6.16 -12.15
C GLN A 255 -11.15 -7.45 -11.55
N ALA A 256 -12.37 -7.85 -11.93
CA ALA A 256 -13.00 -9.05 -11.37
C ALA A 256 -12.18 -10.31 -11.71
N GLN A 257 -11.78 -10.45 -12.98
CA GLN A 257 -10.97 -11.58 -13.45
C GLN A 257 -9.58 -11.55 -12.79
N TRP A 258 -8.88 -10.44 -12.82
CA TRP A 258 -7.54 -10.30 -12.25
C TRP A 258 -7.51 -10.56 -10.74
N THR A 259 -8.55 -10.12 -10.02
CA THR A 259 -8.69 -10.43 -8.59
C THR A 259 -8.90 -11.92 -8.36
N ALA A 260 -9.73 -12.56 -9.17
CA ALA A 260 -9.97 -14.00 -9.10
C ALA A 260 -8.69 -14.81 -9.41
N ASP A 261 -7.95 -14.42 -10.45
CA ASP A 261 -6.70 -15.08 -10.86
C ASP A 261 -5.63 -14.98 -9.76
N MET A 262 -5.41 -13.79 -9.21
CA MET A 262 -4.48 -13.59 -8.09
C MET A 262 -4.88 -14.44 -6.87
N ARG A 263 -6.19 -14.52 -6.57
CA ARG A 263 -6.69 -15.34 -5.48
C ARG A 263 -6.49 -16.83 -5.74
N ALA A 264 -6.76 -17.30 -6.94
CA ALA A 264 -6.53 -18.70 -7.33
C ALA A 264 -5.04 -19.08 -7.19
N CYS A 265 -4.14 -18.22 -7.70
CA CYS A 265 -2.71 -18.38 -7.53
C CYS A 265 -2.29 -18.40 -6.06
N LYS A 266 -2.82 -17.48 -5.22
CA LYS A 266 -2.54 -17.44 -3.78
C LYS A 266 -2.97 -18.72 -3.08
N LEU A 267 -4.19 -19.21 -3.37
CA LEU A 267 -4.74 -20.44 -2.79
C LEU A 267 -3.91 -21.65 -3.19
N ARG A 268 -3.53 -21.75 -4.47
CA ARG A 268 -2.67 -22.83 -4.98
C ARG A 268 -1.31 -22.82 -4.30
N LEU A 269 -0.68 -21.66 -4.16
CA LEU A 269 0.60 -21.55 -3.46
C LEU A 269 0.47 -22.02 -2.01
N TRP A 270 -0.56 -21.56 -1.29
CA TRP A 270 -0.80 -21.98 0.09
C TRP A 270 -1.09 -23.48 0.20
N GLU A 271 -1.89 -24.05 -0.69
CA GLU A 271 -2.16 -25.49 -0.74
C GLU A 271 -0.85 -26.31 -0.82
N ASN A 272 0.08 -25.89 -1.68
CA ASN A 272 1.36 -26.56 -1.82
C ASN A 272 2.24 -26.38 -0.58
N LEU A 273 2.37 -25.16 -0.06
CA LEU A 273 3.27 -24.87 1.07
C LEU A 273 2.76 -25.46 2.39
N SER A 274 1.44 -25.52 2.59
CA SER A 274 0.86 -26.07 3.82
C SER A 274 1.03 -27.57 4.00
N ARG A 275 1.47 -28.28 2.97
CA ARG A 275 1.83 -29.72 3.05
C ARG A 275 3.21 -29.95 3.67
N LEU A 276 4.04 -28.92 3.71
CA LEU A 276 5.37 -29.01 4.31
C LEU A 276 5.27 -29.01 5.83
N PRO A 277 6.09 -29.80 6.53
CA PRO A 277 6.11 -29.80 8.00
C PRO A 277 6.60 -28.44 8.52
N ASP A 278 6.06 -28.04 9.68
CA ASP A 278 6.45 -26.83 10.39
C ASP A 278 6.41 -25.58 9.49
N VAL A 279 5.30 -25.40 8.77
CA VAL A 279 5.00 -24.21 7.96
C VAL A 279 3.78 -23.54 8.55
N PHE A 280 3.83 -22.21 8.73
CA PHE A 280 2.79 -21.44 9.40
C PHE A 280 2.37 -20.24 8.58
N LEU A 281 1.07 -20.08 8.39
CA LEU A 281 0.49 -18.87 7.82
C LEU A 281 0.63 -17.69 8.79
N ASN A 282 1.05 -16.53 8.31
CA ASN A 282 1.03 -15.28 9.04
C ASN A 282 0.01 -14.33 8.40
N GLY A 283 -0.97 -13.90 9.16
CA GLY A 283 -2.04 -13.04 8.66
C GLY A 283 -3.38 -13.74 8.51
N PRO A 284 -4.30 -13.17 7.70
CA PRO A 284 -5.64 -13.72 7.52
C PRO A 284 -5.63 -15.03 6.73
N ALA A 285 -6.69 -15.79 6.85
CA ALA A 285 -6.93 -16.96 6.00
C ALA A 285 -6.79 -16.57 4.51
N PRO A 286 -6.20 -17.43 3.66
CA PRO A 286 -5.93 -17.09 2.27
C PRO A 286 -7.17 -16.66 1.48
N GLU A 287 -8.34 -17.18 1.86
CA GLU A 287 -9.64 -16.89 1.25
C GLU A 287 -10.13 -15.47 1.55
N THR A 288 -9.84 -14.95 2.74
CA THR A 288 -10.41 -13.71 3.27
C THR A 288 -9.46 -12.50 3.18
N GLY A 289 -8.15 -12.73 3.18
CA GLY A 289 -7.16 -11.66 3.04
C GLY A 289 -7.07 -11.09 1.63
N ALA A 290 -6.21 -10.09 1.45
CA ALA A 290 -5.94 -9.48 0.15
C ALA A 290 -5.56 -10.55 -0.90
N PRO A 291 -6.08 -10.47 -2.13
CA PRO A 291 -5.93 -11.55 -3.12
C PRO A 291 -4.48 -11.78 -3.55
N HIS A 292 -3.64 -10.79 -3.40
CA HIS A 292 -2.28 -10.74 -3.94
C HIS A 292 -1.16 -10.90 -2.90
N ILE A 293 -1.44 -11.09 -1.62
CA ILE A 293 -0.41 -11.20 -0.58
C ILE A 293 -0.61 -12.48 0.23
N LEU A 294 0.47 -13.24 0.38
CA LEU A 294 0.59 -14.40 1.26
C LEU A 294 1.88 -14.27 2.07
N ASN A 295 1.80 -14.43 3.39
CA ASN A 295 2.96 -14.44 4.26
C ASN A 295 3.04 -15.77 5.00
N VAL A 296 4.19 -16.44 4.90
CA VAL A 296 4.38 -17.80 5.42
C VAL A 296 5.71 -17.87 6.16
N SER A 297 5.70 -18.46 7.34
CA SER A 297 6.92 -18.72 8.13
C SER A 297 7.41 -20.14 7.95
N PHE A 298 8.72 -20.28 7.84
CA PHE A 298 9.48 -21.53 7.78
C PHE A 298 10.46 -21.61 8.96
N PRO A 299 9.99 -21.90 10.19
CA PRO A 299 10.86 -22.01 11.36
C PRO A 299 12.05 -22.91 11.09
N GLY A 300 13.19 -22.52 11.65
CA GLY A 300 14.43 -23.25 11.43
C GLY A 300 15.21 -22.81 10.20
N VAL A 301 14.70 -21.90 9.38
CA VAL A 301 15.45 -21.31 8.27
C VAL A 301 15.29 -19.79 8.32
N ARG A 302 16.39 -19.08 8.12
CA ARG A 302 16.31 -17.61 8.04
C ARG A 302 15.72 -17.19 6.69
N GLY A 303 14.73 -16.32 6.73
CA GLY A 303 14.06 -15.81 5.53
C GLY A 303 15.03 -15.17 4.53
N GLU A 304 16.04 -14.42 4.99
CA GLU A 304 17.08 -13.83 4.13
C GLU A 304 17.88 -14.91 3.36
N VAL A 305 18.15 -16.05 3.99
CA VAL A 305 18.85 -17.18 3.35
C VAL A 305 17.95 -17.80 2.27
N LEU A 306 16.65 -17.97 2.57
CA LEU A 306 15.68 -18.47 1.58
C LEU A 306 15.53 -17.50 0.40
N VAL A 307 15.44 -16.19 0.63
CA VAL A 307 15.37 -15.18 -0.43
C VAL A 307 16.59 -15.29 -1.36
N ASN A 308 17.79 -15.41 -0.79
CA ASN A 308 19.02 -15.54 -1.58
C ASN A 308 19.03 -16.86 -2.37
N ALA A 309 18.69 -17.99 -1.75
CA ALA A 309 18.67 -19.31 -2.39
C ALA A 309 17.65 -19.37 -3.55
N LEU A 310 16.48 -18.75 -3.38
CA LEU A 310 15.46 -18.65 -4.43
C LEU A 310 15.90 -17.70 -5.55
N SER A 311 16.56 -16.60 -5.21
CA SER A 311 17.07 -15.63 -6.19
C SER A 311 18.07 -16.23 -7.14
N GLU A 312 18.95 -17.15 -6.68
CA GLU A 312 19.87 -17.91 -7.53
C GLU A 312 19.14 -18.83 -8.55
N ARG A 313 17.86 -19.09 -8.30
CA ARG A 313 16.97 -19.87 -9.17
C ARG A 313 15.97 -18.99 -9.92
N GLU A 314 16.23 -17.68 -10.00
CA GLU A 314 15.39 -16.67 -10.64
C GLU A 314 13.94 -16.63 -10.08
N ILE A 315 13.76 -16.95 -8.79
CA ILE A 315 12.49 -16.82 -8.06
C ILE A 315 12.65 -15.68 -7.05
N TYR A 316 11.90 -14.60 -7.23
CA TYR A 316 12.04 -13.38 -6.44
C TYR A 316 10.88 -13.22 -5.47
N VAL A 317 11.20 -13.28 -4.19
CA VAL A 317 10.30 -13.12 -3.03
C VAL A 317 10.90 -12.14 -2.03
N SER A 318 10.20 -11.80 -0.96
CA SER A 318 10.70 -10.88 0.07
C SER A 318 10.51 -11.44 1.47
N THR A 319 11.32 -10.98 2.44
CA THR A 319 11.07 -11.21 3.87
C THR A 319 9.96 -10.31 4.46
N GLY A 320 9.31 -9.49 3.64
CA GLY A 320 8.28 -8.53 4.07
C GLY A 320 8.83 -7.17 4.48
N SER A 321 9.95 -7.12 5.17
CA SER A 321 10.58 -5.90 5.66
C SER A 321 11.76 -5.42 4.79
N ALA A 322 11.57 -5.32 3.48
CA ALA A 322 12.63 -4.90 2.54
C ALA A 322 13.29 -3.54 2.91
N CYS A 323 12.59 -2.66 3.63
CA CYS A 323 13.14 -1.40 4.12
C CYS A 323 13.94 -1.51 5.42
N SER A 324 13.92 -2.65 6.12
CA SER A 324 14.61 -2.88 7.39
C SER A 324 15.89 -3.73 7.27
N THR A 325 16.31 -4.10 6.06
CA THR A 325 17.53 -4.89 5.79
C THR A 325 18.82 -4.29 6.38
N HIS A 326 18.80 -3.00 6.76
CA HIS A 326 19.94 -2.35 7.43
C HIS A 326 19.78 -2.17 8.95
N LYS A 327 18.61 -2.50 9.55
CA LYS A 327 18.40 -2.47 11.00
C LYS A 327 18.21 -3.88 11.52
N LYS A 328 19.18 -4.39 12.30
CA LYS A 328 19.04 -5.62 13.09
C LYS A 328 17.88 -5.43 14.08
N GLY A 329 16.68 -5.89 13.75
CA GLY A 329 15.50 -5.78 14.59
C GLY A 329 14.43 -6.81 14.21
N GLN A 330 13.58 -7.15 15.17
CA GLN A 330 12.42 -8.01 14.95
C GLN A 330 11.45 -7.33 13.98
N ASN A 331 10.82 -8.11 13.07
CA ASN A 331 9.75 -7.59 12.20
C ASN A 331 8.62 -7.01 13.07
N ARG A 332 8.43 -5.70 12.99
CA ARG A 332 7.49 -4.94 13.83
C ARG A 332 6.06 -5.44 13.69
N ILE A 333 5.63 -5.74 12.47
CA ILE A 333 4.25 -6.15 12.16
C ILE A 333 3.98 -7.53 12.73
N LEU A 334 4.86 -8.51 12.44
CA LEU A 334 4.72 -9.87 12.97
C LEU A 334 4.80 -9.89 14.51
N ALA A 335 5.66 -9.05 15.10
CA ALA A 335 5.72 -8.89 16.56
C ALA A 335 4.42 -8.31 17.15
N ALA A 336 3.84 -7.30 16.49
CA ALA A 336 2.57 -6.70 16.91
C ALA A 336 1.38 -7.66 16.80
N MET A 337 1.46 -8.67 15.93
CA MET A 337 0.50 -9.78 15.81
C MET A 337 0.72 -10.88 16.85
N GLY A 338 1.77 -10.79 17.70
CA GLY A 338 2.11 -11.81 18.68
C GLY A 338 2.87 -13.02 18.10
N ILE A 339 3.41 -12.90 16.90
CA ILE A 339 4.19 -13.97 16.27
C ILE A 339 5.57 -14.06 16.92
N SER A 340 5.97 -15.26 17.31
CA SER A 340 7.26 -15.51 17.96
C SER A 340 8.43 -15.09 17.07
N LYS A 341 9.56 -14.74 17.70
CA LYS A 341 10.77 -14.32 16.98
C LYS A 341 11.26 -15.38 15.99
N ASP A 342 11.27 -16.64 16.42
CA ASP A 342 11.69 -17.78 15.58
C ASP A 342 10.84 -17.91 14.31
N ARG A 343 9.49 -17.80 14.43
CA ARG A 343 8.61 -17.76 13.28
C ARG A 343 8.87 -16.54 12.40
N ALA A 344 9.03 -15.36 13.00
CA ALA A 344 9.24 -14.13 12.27
C ALA A 344 10.57 -14.12 11.49
N GLU A 345 11.62 -14.74 12.02
CA GLU A 345 12.92 -14.87 11.35
C GLU A 345 12.86 -15.74 10.08
N GLY A 346 11.96 -16.72 10.04
CA GLY A 346 11.72 -17.57 8.88
C GLY A 346 10.60 -17.10 7.96
N ALA A 347 10.08 -15.90 8.13
CA ALA A 347 8.95 -15.41 7.36
C ALA A 347 9.35 -14.97 5.94
N LEU A 348 8.54 -15.39 4.95
CA LEU A 348 8.58 -14.93 3.58
C LEU A 348 7.23 -14.33 3.19
N ARG A 349 7.28 -13.23 2.44
CA ARG A 349 6.12 -12.66 1.76
C ARG A 349 6.17 -13.01 0.29
N PHE A 350 5.09 -13.56 -0.21
CA PHE A 350 4.80 -13.75 -1.62
C PHE A 350 3.76 -12.74 -2.03
N SER A 351 4.03 -11.96 -3.06
CA SER A 351 3.06 -10.98 -3.56
C SER A 351 2.89 -11.08 -5.07
N LEU A 352 1.66 -11.32 -5.44
CA LEU A 352 1.21 -11.73 -6.76
C LEU A 352 0.76 -10.54 -7.61
N CYS A 353 0.70 -10.77 -8.91
CA CYS A 353 0.06 -9.87 -9.86
C CYS A 353 -0.83 -10.68 -10.83
N PRO A 354 -1.67 -10.02 -11.63
CA PRO A 354 -2.57 -10.71 -12.56
C PRO A 354 -1.89 -11.58 -13.61
N GLN A 355 -0.59 -11.36 -13.86
CA GLN A 355 0.19 -12.11 -14.86
C GLN A 355 0.86 -13.37 -14.30
N ASN A 356 0.82 -13.60 -12.98
CA ASN A 356 1.32 -14.84 -12.42
C ASN A 356 0.43 -16.04 -12.80
N THR A 357 1.03 -17.19 -13.05
CA THR A 357 0.30 -18.41 -13.43
C THR A 357 0.42 -19.50 -12.35
N ILE A 358 -0.51 -20.45 -12.40
CA ILE A 358 -0.51 -21.60 -11.48
C ILE A 358 0.80 -22.39 -11.61
N GLU A 359 1.30 -22.57 -12.83
CA GLU A 359 2.54 -23.28 -13.12
C GLU A 359 3.76 -22.60 -12.50
N GLU A 360 3.81 -21.26 -12.51
CA GLU A 360 4.84 -20.49 -11.81
C GLU A 360 4.80 -20.75 -10.30
N LEU A 361 3.59 -20.81 -9.72
CA LEU A 361 3.42 -21.02 -8.27
C LEU A 361 3.77 -22.46 -7.88
N ASP A 362 3.42 -23.44 -8.69
CA ASP A 362 3.80 -24.84 -8.48
C ASP A 362 5.32 -25.02 -8.54
N ALA A 363 5.98 -24.41 -9.53
CA ALA A 363 7.44 -24.43 -9.64
C ALA A 363 8.13 -23.73 -8.47
N ALA A 364 7.61 -22.56 -8.05
CA ALA A 364 8.15 -21.84 -6.90
C ALA A 364 7.98 -22.63 -5.59
N ALA A 365 6.84 -23.28 -5.38
CA ALA A 365 6.59 -24.10 -4.21
C ALA A 365 7.52 -25.33 -4.15
N ALA A 366 7.71 -26.04 -5.27
CA ALA A 366 8.62 -27.19 -5.34
C ALA A 366 10.07 -26.79 -5.03
N MET A 367 10.54 -25.67 -5.59
CA MET A 367 11.88 -25.15 -5.30
C MET A 367 12.02 -24.74 -3.83
N LEU A 368 11.00 -24.12 -3.26
CA LEU A 368 11.00 -23.72 -1.85
C LEU A 368 11.04 -24.94 -0.93
N GLU A 369 10.29 -25.99 -1.23
CA GLU A 369 10.33 -27.28 -0.51
C GLU A 369 11.75 -27.87 -0.49
N GLU A 370 12.42 -27.91 -1.66
CA GLU A 370 13.81 -28.37 -1.78
C GLU A 370 14.73 -27.55 -0.87
N GLN A 371 14.66 -26.21 -0.96
CA GLN A 371 15.54 -25.32 -0.21
C GLN A 371 15.28 -25.37 1.30
N VAL A 372 14.03 -25.38 1.74
CA VAL A 372 13.67 -25.49 3.16
C VAL A 372 14.16 -26.83 3.73
N THR A 373 13.92 -27.93 3.01
CA THR A 373 14.36 -29.27 3.42
C THR A 373 15.89 -29.35 3.52
N PHE A 374 16.60 -28.78 2.55
CA PHE A 374 18.05 -28.73 2.54
C PHE A 374 18.60 -27.90 3.71
N LEU A 375 18.14 -26.68 3.89
CA LEU A 375 18.66 -25.74 4.89
C LEU A 375 18.36 -26.18 6.33
N ARG A 376 17.22 -26.84 6.58
CA ARG A 376 16.90 -27.39 7.91
C ARG A 376 17.89 -28.47 8.39
N ARG A 377 18.62 -29.12 7.47
CA ARG A 377 19.69 -30.12 7.87
C ARG A 377 20.86 -29.44 8.55
N PHE A 378 21.06 -28.14 8.35
CA PHE A 378 22.18 -27.39 8.93
C PHE A 378 21.79 -26.63 10.21
N GLN A 379 20.58 -26.81 10.72
CA GLN A 379 20.23 -26.29 12.05
C GLN A 379 21.14 -26.94 13.08
N ARG A 380 21.90 -26.13 13.81
CA ARG A 380 22.57 -26.62 15.04
C ARG A 380 21.48 -26.94 16.05
N ARG A 381 21.44 -28.20 16.48
CA ARG A 381 20.66 -28.66 17.65
C ARG A 381 21.09 -27.92 18.91
#